data_ca491673ab4222154ab0b279e090bd3d
#
_entry.id   ca491673ab4222154ab0b279e090bd3d
#
_cell.length_a   1.000
_cell.length_b   1.000
_cell.length_c   1.000
_cell.angle_alpha   90.00
_cell.angle_beta   90.00
_cell.angle_gamma   90.00
#
_symmetry.space_group_name_H-M   'P 1'
#
loop_
_entity.id
_entity.type
_entity.pdbx_description
1 polymer ?
#
loop_
_entity_poly.entity_id
_entity_poly.type
_entity_poly.pdbx_seq_one_letter_code
_entity_poly.pdbx_strand_id
1 'polypeptide(L)'
;MADEIYPISHTEKVIAGQESPISHLEKIIALYGGSGGSGTTNYNALLNKPSINGVDLVGNKTLVDLKLLYEEEITTASNSWNIQHNLNTEWYKLFVNIIDDNNDIVFGDIDVANSTKNLLVMKFDTPITGKITIRK
;
A
#
# COMPACT_ATOMS: atom_id res chain seq x y z
N MET A 1 -71.70 -3.21 3.15
CA MET A 1 -71.13 -3.23 4.45
C MET A 1 -69.76 -3.82 4.46
N ALA A 2 -69.69 -5.09 4.39
CA ALA A 2 -68.37 -5.74 4.34
C ALA A 2 -67.53 -5.28 3.14
N ASP A 3 -68.17 -4.89 2.06
CA ASP A 3 -67.48 -4.47 0.86
C ASP A 3 -66.69 -3.19 1.03
N GLU A 4 -67.13 -2.31 1.80
CA GLU A 4 -66.45 -1.07 2.09
C GLU A 4 -65.20 -1.28 2.90
N ILE A 5 -65.17 -2.40 3.58
CA ILE A 5 -64.01 -2.78 4.39
C ILE A 5 -63.01 -3.55 3.55
N TYR A 6 -63.40 -4.10 2.43
CA TYR A 6 -62.52 -4.87 1.59
C TYR A 6 -61.22 -4.17 1.19
N PRO A 7 -61.24 -2.96 0.72
CA PRO A 7 -59.98 -2.30 0.37
C PRO A 7 -59.02 -2.22 1.54
N ILE A 8 -59.58 -1.93 2.72
CA ILE A 8 -58.80 -1.86 3.93
C ILE A 8 -58.33 -3.24 4.37
N SER A 9 -59.22 -4.20 4.35
CA SER A 9 -58.89 -5.58 4.68
C SER A 9 -57.86 -6.17 3.70
N HIS A 10 -57.97 -5.84 2.46
CA HIS A 10 -56.98 -6.28 1.47
C HIS A 10 -55.59 -5.66 1.73
N THR A 11 -55.54 -4.41 2.00
CA THR A 11 -54.30 -3.73 2.36
C THR A 11 -53.71 -4.30 3.65
N GLU A 12 -54.51 -4.51 4.67
CA GLU A 12 -54.07 -5.14 5.90
C GLU A 12 -53.59 -6.57 5.68
N LYS A 13 -54.25 -7.33 4.83
CA LYS A 13 -53.77 -8.68 4.49
C LYS A 13 -52.47 -8.66 3.75
N VAL A 14 -52.29 -7.76 2.86
CA VAL A 14 -51.00 -7.62 2.15
C VAL A 14 -49.89 -7.28 3.14
N ILE A 15 -50.12 -6.36 4.02
CA ILE A 15 -49.14 -5.98 5.05
C ILE A 15 -48.90 -7.14 6.03
N ALA A 16 -50.00 -7.70 6.57
CA ALA A 16 -49.89 -8.78 7.54
C ALA A 16 -49.37 -10.09 7.00
N GLY A 17 -49.75 -10.41 5.76
CA GLY A 17 -49.31 -11.66 5.11
C GLY A 17 -47.96 -11.60 4.48
N GLN A 18 -47.47 -10.43 4.19
CA GLN A 18 -46.19 -10.22 3.53
C GLN A 18 -45.16 -9.62 4.43
N GLU A 19 -45.26 -9.45 5.59
CA GLU A 19 -44.28 -8.72 6.39
C GLU A 19 -44.43 -7.20 6.23
N SER A 20 -43.83 -6.49 7.10
CA SER A 20 -43.82 -5.04 7.10
C SER A 20 -43.01 -4.51 5.90
N PRO A 21 -43.23 -3.27 5.48
CA PRO A 21 -42.38 -2.63 4.49
C PRO A 21 -40.90 -2.63 4.88
N ILE A 22 -40.59 -2.58 6.15
CA ILE A 22 -39.22 -2.68 6.65
C ILE A 22 -38.62 -4.04 6.31
N SER A 23 -39.33 -5.12 6.57
CA SER A 23 -38.87 -6.47 6.22
C SER A 23 -38.68 -6.64 4.72
N HIS A 24 -39.54 -6.02 3.91
CA HIS A 24 -39.38 -6.02 2.47
C HIS A 24 -38.11 -5.29 2.03
N LEU A 25 -37.81 -4.16 2.58
CA LEU A 25 -36.55 -3.44 2.33
C LEU A 25 -35.34 -4.25 2.78
N GLU A 26 -35.41 -4.92 3.90
CA GLU A 26 -34.36 -5.82 4.35
C GLU A 26 -34.12 -6.97 3.38
N LYS A 27 -35.18 -7.55 2.82
CA LYS A 27 -35.03 -8.56 1.78
C LYS A 27 -34.40 -8.04 0.51
N ILE A 28 -34.74 -6.84 0.09
CA ILE A 28 -34.11 -6.20 -1.09
C ILE A 28 -32.63 -5.97 -0.82
N ILE A 29 -32.29 -5.46 0.34
CA ILE A 29 -30.90 -5.28 0.75
C ILE A 29 -30.17 -6.62 0.76
N ALA A 30 -30.77 -7.66 1.29
CA ALA A 30 -30.19 -9.01 1.29
C ALA A 30 -29.98 -9.58 -0.10
N LEU A 31 -30.90 -9.33 -1.03
CA LEU A 31 -30.78 -9.83 -2.41
C LEU A 31 -29.73 -9.07 -3.24
N TYR A 32 -29.63 -7.78 -3.07
CA TYR A 32 -28.78 -6.93 -3.91
C TYR A 32 -27.51 -6.45 -3.24
N GLY A 33 -27.53 -6.42 -1.94
CA GLY A 33 -26.36 -6.04 -1.13
C GLY A 33 -25.76 -7.19 -0.34
N GLY A 34 -26.57 -8.22 -0.14
CA GLY A 34 -26.33 -9.16 0.93
C GLY A 34 -25.29 -10.22 0.68
N SER A 35 -25.11 -10.68 -0.53
CA SER A 35 -23.98 -11.57 -0.77
C SER A 35 -22.66 -10.81 -0.76
N GLY A 36 -22.74 -9.51 -0.90
CA GLY A 36 -21.62 -8.63 -0.61
C GLY A 36 -21.68 -8.01 0.79
N GLY A 37 -22.81 -8.19 1.48
CA GLY A 37 -23.07 -7.48 2.73
C GLY A 37 -22.41 -8.03 3.98
N SER A 38 -21.80 -9.18 3.92
CA SER A 38 -20.75 -9.46 4.90
C SER A 38 -19.44 -8.89 4.36
N GLY A 39 -19.47 -7.63 3.95
CA GLY A 39 -18.27 -6.89 3.70
C GLY A 39 -17.36 -7.13 4.89
N THR A 40 -16.25 -7.82 4.66
CA THR A 40 -15.31 -8.01 5.74
C THR A 40 -14.92 -6.64 6.26
N THR A 41 -15.18 -6.37 7.52
CA THR A 41 -14.62 -5.23 8.23
C THR A 41 -13.12 -5.43 8.47
N ASN A 42 -12.64 -6.63 8.19
CA ASN A 42 -11.24 -6.96 8.28
C ASN A 42 -10.58 -6.82 6.90
N TYR A 43 -9.92 -5.71 6.68
CA TYR A 43 -9.15 -5.43 5.46
C TYR A 43 -8.15 -6.56 5.13
N ASN A 44 -7.59 -7.23 6.15
CA ASN A 44 -6.62 -8.30 5.94
C ASN A 44 -7.22 -9.54 5.29
N ALA A 45 -8.55 -9.71 5.36
CA ALA A 45 -9.26 -10.82 4.75
C ALA A 45 -9.69 -10.57 3.29
N LEU A 46 -9.43 -9.37 2.73
CA LEU A 46 -9.72 -9.08 1.33
C LEU A 46 -8.82 -9.90 0.42
N LEU A 47 -9.41 -10.50 -0.62
CA LEU A 47 -8.67 -11.30 -1.60
C LEU A 47 -7.85 -10.43 -2.56
N ASN A 48 -8.38 -9.25 -2.92
CA ASN A 48 -7.74 -8.33 -3.85
C ASN A 48 -7.34 -7.05 -3.12
N LYS A 49 -6.22 -7.09 -2.43
CA LYS A 49 -5.68 -5.93 -1.73
C LYS A 49 -4.95 -5.03 -2.73
N PRO A 50 -5.10 -3.70 -2.61
CA PRO A 50 -4.25 -2.79 -3.36
C PRO A 50 -2.79 -2.99 -2.96
N SER A 51 -1.89 -2.82 -3.91
CA SER A 51 -0.45 -2.95 -3.67
C SER A 51 0.32 -1.81 -4.31
N ILE A 52 1.49 -1.51 -3.74
CA ILE A 52 2.48 -0.58 -4.30
C ILE A 52 3.79 -1.36 -4.43
N ASN A 53 4.40 -1.33 -5.60
CA ASN A 53 5.62 -2.08 -5.91
C ASN A 53 5.52 -3.58 -5.57
N GLY A 54 4.33 -4.18 -5.70
CA GLY A 54 4.09 -5.57 -5.34
C GLY A 54 4.01 -5.84 -3.83
N VAL A 55 3.92 -4.80 -3.02
CA VAL A 55 3.72 -4.90 -1.56
C VAL A 55 2.28 -4.59 -1.24
N ASP A 56 1.57 -5.54 -0.67
CA ASP A 56 0.18 -5.35 -0.24
C ASP A 56 0.06 -4.29 0.85
N LEU A 57 -0.93 -3.41 0.72
CA LEU A 57 -1.18 -2.34 1.68
C LEU A 57 -1.94 -2.87 2.90
N VAL A 58 -1.28 -3.64 3.72
CA VAL A 58 -1.80 -4.20 4.96
C VAL A 58 -1.11 -3.54 6.15
N GLY A 59 -1.88 -2.97 7.06
CA GLY A 59 -1.34 -2.21 8.18
C GLY A 59 -0.65 -0.91 7.76
N ASN A 60 0.09 -0.33 8.67
CA ASN A 60 0.89 0.86 8.38
C ASN A 60 2.15 0.47 7.59
N LYS A 61 2.40 1.15 6.49
CA LYS A 61 3.56 0.94 5.64
C LYS A 61 4.44 2.17 5.62
N THR A 62 5.72 1.97 5.81
CA THR A 62 6.75 3.00 5.61
C THR A 62 7.17 3.04 4.13
N LEU A 63 7.93 4.06 3.74
CA LEU A 63 8.50 4.12 2.40
C LEU A 63 9.49 2.97 2.14
N VAL A 64 10.18 2.49 3.17
CA VAL A 64 11.07 1.32 3.08
C VAL A 64 10.27 0.06 2.81
N ASP A 65 9.16 -0.16 3.54
CA ASP A 65 8.28 -1.30 3.31
C ASP A 65 7.72 -1.33 1.88
N LEU A 66 7.41 -0.15 1.33
CA LEU A 66 6.89 0.02 -0.03
C LEU A 66 7.99 -0.04 -1.10
N LYS A 67 9.25 -0.25 -0.73
CA LYS A 67 10.39 -0.23 -1.64
C LYS A 67 10.51 1.08 -2.43
N LEU A 68 10.24 2.19 -1.76
CA LEU A 68 10.37 3.55 -2.30
C LEU A 68 11.58 4.28 -1.72
N LEU A 69 12.09 3.78 -0.60
CA LEU A 69 13.22 4.33 0.14
C LEU A 69 14.14 3.20 0.59
N TYR A 70 15.43 3.42 0.52
CA TYR A 70 16.47 2.61 1.14
C TYR A 70 17.42 3.50 1.90
N GLU A 71 17.84 3.08 3.08
CA GLU A 71 18.82 3.77 3.91
C GLU A 71 19.82 2.76 4.47
N GLU A 72 21.07 3.14 4.49
CA GLU A 72 22.16 2.33 5.05
C GLU A 72 23.20 3.24 5.67
N GLU A 73 23.76 2.82 6.79
CA GLU A 73 24.87 3.45 7.45
C GLU A 73 26.15 2.65 7.20
N ILE A 74 27.17 3.30 6.66
CA ILE A 74 28.47 2.71 6.35
C ILE A 74 29.45 3.14 7.43
N THR A 75 29.75 2.24 8.33
CA THR A 75 30.61 2.49 9.49
C THR A 75 32.08 2.18 9.25
N THR A 76 32.40 1.51 8.16
CA THR A 76 33.78 1.22 7.75
C THR A 76 34.17 2.12 6.59
N ALA A 77 35.18 2.94 6.77
CA ALA A 77 35.66 3.85 5.74
C ALA A 77 36.08 3.10 4.47
N SER A 78 35.51 3.48 3.34
CA SER A 78 35.81 2.88 2.05
C SER A 78 35.66 3.92 0.94
N ASN A 79 36.50 3.81 -0.09
CA ASN A 79 36.37 4.59 -1.32
C ASN A 79 35.46 3.92 -2.35
N SER A 80 34.83 2.80 -2.00
CA SER A 80 33.85 2.13 -2.84
C SER A 80 32.76 1.52 -1.97
N TRP A 81 31.53 1.97 -2.20
CA TRP A 81 30.36 1.43 -1.52
C TRP A 81 29.53 0.58 -2.48
N ASN A 82 29.25 -0.66 -2.11
CA ASN A 82 28.38 -1.56 -2.84
C ASN A 82 27.04 -1.66 -2.11
N ILE A 83 26.05 -0.90 -2.54
CA ILE A 83 24.79 -0.71 -1.86
C ILE A 83 23.71 -1.58 -2.48
N GLN A 84 23.30 -2.64 -1.79
CA GLN A 84 22.25 -3.56 -2.24
C GLN A 84 20.87 -3.02 -1.84
N HIS A 85 20.36 -2.05 -2.60
CA HIS A 85 19.11 -1.34 -2.26
C HIS A 85 17.82 -2.10 -2.60
N ASN A 86 17.85 -3.04 -3.53
CA ASN A 86 16.69 -3.88 -3.93
C ASN A 86 15.41 -3.11 -4.35
N LEU A 87 15.55 -1.87 -4.84
CA LEU A 87 14.43 -1.05 -5.30
C LEU A 87 13.95 -1.40 -6.71
N ASN A 88 14.62 -2.31 -7.39
CA ASN A 88 14.34 -2.73 -8.77
C ASN A 88 14.20 -1.53 -9.73
N THR A 89 15.14 -0.61 -9.64
CA THR A 89 15.12 0.67 -10.38
C THR A 89 16.50 0.99 -10.92
N GLU A 90 16.56 1.40 -12.19
CA GLU A 90 17.82 1.80 -12.83
C GLU A 90 18.47 2.98 -12.10
N TRP A 91 19.80 2.98 -12.00
CA TRP A 91 20.57 3.97 -11.24
C TRP A 91 20.25 5.43 -11.62
N TYR A 92 19.99 5.72 -12.89
CA TYR A 92 19.69 7.08 -13.38
C TYR A 92 18.28 7.60 -13.00
N LYS A 93 17.45 6.74 -12.40
CA LYS A 93 16.12 7.07 -11.86
C LYS A 93 16.13 7.20 -10.35
N LEU A 94 17.27 6.99 -9.71
CA LEU A 94 17.42 7.05 -8.26
C LEU A 94 17.84 8.45 -7.82
N PHE A 95 17.28 8.91 -6.73
CA PHE A 95 17.77 10.07 -6.01
C PHE A 95 18.66 9.56 -4.88
N VAL A 96 19.93 9.89 -4.94
CA VAL A 96 20.94 9.45 -3.98
C VAL A 96 21.40 10.65 -3.17
N ASN A 97 21.34 10.53 -1.87
CA ASN A 97 21.90 11.50 -0.93
C ASN A 97 22.86 10.79 0.01
N ILE A 98 24.04 11.34 0.17
CA ILE A 98 25.07 10.82 1.06
C ILE A 98 25.47 11.92 2.01
N ILE A 99 25.53 11.61 3.30
CA ILE A 99 26.07 12.46 4.34
C ILE A 99 27.18 11.71 5.06
N ASP A 100 28.24 12.42 5.42
CA ASP A 100 29.30 11.88 6.25
C ASP A 100 28.95 11.93 7.75
N ASP A 101 29.85 11.50 8.60
CA ASP A 101 29.66 11.48 10.05
C ASP A 101 29.58 12.89 10.67
N ASN A 102 29.95 13.94 9.93
CA ASN A 102 29.80 15.34 10.32
C ASN A 102 28.47 15.95 9.87
N ASN A 103 27.60 15.17 9.20
CA ASN A 103 26.38 15.59 8.51
C ASN A 103 26.64 16.50 7.30
N ASP A 104 27.81 16.47 6.72
CA ASP A 104 28.11 17.17 5.48
C ASP A 104 27.69 16.33 4.29
N ILE A 105 27.11 16.98 3.25
CA ILE A 105 26.74 16.29 2.01
C ILE A 105 28.02 15.92 1.25
N VAL A 106 28.11 14.64 0.91
CA VAL A 106 29.24 14.09 0.16
C VAL A 106 28.78 13.68 -1.24
N PHE A 107 29.59 13.99 -2.22
CA PHE A 107 29.37 13.59 -3.60
C PHE A 107 30.33 12.46 -3.96
N GLY A 108 29.81 11.46 -4.63
CA GLY A 108 30.57 10.36 -5.20
C GLY A 108 30.15 10.08 -6.62
N ASP A 109 30.96 9.36 -7.35
CA ASP A 109 30.66 8.91 -8.70
C ASP A 109 29.94 7.59 -8.69
N ILE A 110 28.96 7.42 -9.57
CA ILE A 110 28.28 6.13 -9.78
C ILE A 110 29.12 5.29 -10.74
N ASP A 111 29.55 4.12 -10.30
CA ASP A 111 30.14 3.12 -11.17
C ASP A 111 29.05 2.43 -12.00
N VAL A 112 28.74 3.01 -13.14
CA VAL A 112 27.65 2.56 -14.03
C VAL A 112 27.84 1.13 -14.51
N ALA A 113 29.10 0.72 -14.76
CA ALA A 113 29.39 -0.62 -15.29
C ALA A 113 29.09 -1.72 -14.28
N ASN A 114 29.21 -1.42 -12.99
CA ASN A 114 28.99 -2.36 -11.90
C ASN A 114 27.66 -2.15 -11.16
N SER A 115 26.91 -1.10 -11.50
CA SER A 115 25.58 -0.84 -10.93
C SER A 115 24.48 -1.61 -11.68
N THR A 116 23.47 -2.06 -10.96
CA THR A 116 22.31 -2.78 -11.51
C THR A 116 21.01 -2.17 -10.97
N LYS A 117 19.86 -2.73 -11.35
CA LYS A 117 18.55 -2.29 -10.81
C LYS A 117 18.41 -2.44 -9.29
N ASN A 118 19.26 -3.25 -8.67
CA ASN A 118 19.19 -3.55 -7.25
C ASN A 118 20.48 -3.24 -6.49
N LEU A 119 21.55 -2.97 -7.20
CA LEU A 119 22.86 -2.66 -6.65
C LEU A 119 23.34 -1.33 -7.19
N LEU A 120 23.65 -0.40 -6.31
CA LEU A 120 24.32 0.86 -6.63
C LEU A 120 25.79 0.77 -6.17
N VAL A 121 26.72 1.00 -7.07
CA VAL A 121 28.13 1.08 -6.72
C VAL A 121 28.56 2.55 -6.78
N MET A 122 29.00 3.08 -5.63
CA MET A 122 29.50 4.44 -5.48
C MET A 122 31.01 4.43 -5.33
N LYS A 123 31.66 5.42 -5.92
CA LYS A 123 33.11 5.64 -5.82
C LYS A 123 33.40 7.01 -5.24
N PHE A 124 34.42 7.07 -4.41
CA PHE A 124 34.87 8.29 -3.75
C PHE A 124 36.39 8.44 -3.91
N ASP A 125 36.87 9.67 -3.97
CA ASP A 125 38.30 9.96 -4.09
C ASP A 125 39.07 9.52 -2.83
N THR A 126 38.44 9.61 -1.69
CA THR A 126 38.99 9.21 -0.40
C THR A 126 38.05 8.26 0.33
N PRO A 127 38.59 7.35 1.17
CA PRO A 127 37.73 6.51 2.00
C PRO A 127 36.87 7.35 2.94
N ILE A 128 35.55 7.12 2.93
CA ILE A 128 34.59 7.81 3.80
C ILE A 128 33.71 6.82 4.53
N THR A 129 33.18 7.25 5.65
CA THR A 129 32.02 6.67 6.38
C THR A 129 30.83 7.59 6.24
N GLY A 130 29.66 7.13 6.60
CA GLY A 130 28.48 7.97 6.59
C GLY A 130 27.20 7.22 6.26
N LYS A 131 26.16 7.96 5.92
CA LYS A 131 24.84 7.43 5.63
C LYS A 131 24.45 7.71 4.18
N ILE A 132 23.93 6.68 3.51
CA ILE A 132 23.33 6.82 2.19
C ILE A 132 21.82 6.66 2.28
N THR A 133 21.11 7.53 1.58
CA THR A 133 19.65 7.47 1.40
C THR A 133 19.36 7.43 -0.10
N ILE A 134 18.62 6.42 -0.54
CA ILE A 134 18.23 6.22 -1.93
C ILE A 134 16.72 6.24 -2.05
N ARG A 135 16.20 7.05 -2.95
CA ARG A 135 14.76 7.14 -3.28
C ARG A 135 14.53 6.87 -4.76
N LYS A 136 13.39 6.25 -5.05
CA LYS A 136 12.95 6.08 -6.44
C LYS A 136 11.70 6.88 -6.74
#